data_2e4a1f92e0c0618b58ad19b3ae51d52d
#
_entry.id   2e4a1f92e0c0618b58ad19b3ae51d52d
#
_cell.length_a   1.000
_cell.length_b   1.000
_cell.length_c   1.000
_cell.angle_alpha   90.00
_cell.angle_beta   90.00
_cell.angle_gamma   90.00
#
_symmetry.space_group_name_H-M   'P 1'
#
loop_
_entity.id
_entity.type
_entity.pdbx_description
1 polymer ?
#
loop_
_entity_poly.entity_id
_entity_poly.type
_entity_poly.pdbx_seq_one_letter_code
_entity_poly.pdbx_strand_id
1 'polypeptide(L)'
;MWLINRRYQHVTWIYAFRFLRVSLSLQMPSHPETSSALQNLHSISALAERQGDKAIYVTCAALEAMVHLRTPGSDSIEQAQRAIASARSLQLETSVRDLGQVVALLDFLDLACSLQHYIPDQALAKMATMQAIMDQAVLPNKDKDMDNGTFTVLLDRSSGGQLTASTGGIFQRTVDGRDRLTFSWIHRRDLYSLAYYLSGVTSQFKHEGKAENYLREGLKLIRGK
;
A
#
# COMPACT_ATOMS: atom_id res chain seq x y z
N MET A 1 -4.53 35.00 10.93
CA MET A 1 -4.20 33.69 11.51
C MET A 1 -5.41 32.72 11.59
N TRP A 2 -6.62 33.21 11.91
CA TRP A 2 -7.85 32.40 12.03
C TRP A 2 -8.37 31.77 10.72
N LEU A 3 -8.23 32.44 9.58
CA LEU A 3 -8.72 31.96 8.28
C LEU A 3 -7.86 30.83 7.67
N ILE A 4 -6.59 30.77 8.03
CA ILE A 4 -5.66 29.71 7.57
C ILE A 4 -6.02 28.37 8.22
N ASN A 5 -6.41 28.38 9.50
CA ASN A 5 -6.73 27.17 10.26
C ASN A 5 -8.00 26.44 9.74
N ARG A 6 -9.01 27.15 9.24
CA ARG A 6 -10.21 26.52 8.66
C ARG A 6 -9.96 25.77 7.34
N ARG A 7 -9.02 26.24 6.50
CA ARG A 7 -8.71 25.56 5.23
C ARG A 7 -8.03 24.22 5.42
N TYR A 8 -7.24 24.02 6.47
CA TYR A 8 -6.51 22.78 6.72
C TYR A 8 -7.37 21.68 7.37
N GLN A 9 -8.41 22.02 8.11
CA GLN A 9 -9.33 21.03 8.71
C GLN A 9 -10.09 20.21 7.65
N HIS A 10 -10.29 20.76 6.46
CA HIS A 10 -10.99 20.05 5.39
C HIS A 10 -10.09 19.09 4.59
N VAL A 11 -8.77 19.31 4.58
CA VAL A 11 -7.85 18.48 3.76
C VAL A 11 -7.82 17.03 4.23
N THR A 12 -7.73 16.79 5.53
CA THR A 12 -7.73 15.44 6.10
C THR A 12 -9.02 14.69 5.77
N TRP A 13 -10.17 15.36 5.87
CA TRP A 13 -11.46 14.78 5.48
C TRP A 13 -11.58 14.54 3.98
N ILE A 14 -10.99 15.41 3.15
CA ILE A 14 -10.93 15.18 1.70
C ILE A 14 -10.15 13.90 1.40
N TYR A 15 -9.01 13.67 2.06
CA TYR A 15 -8.26 12.42 1.94
C TYR A 15 -9.14 11.22 2.34
N ALA A 16 -9.73 11.24 3.54
CA ALA A 16 -10.54 10.15 4.05
C ALA A 16 -11.70 9.79 3.11
N PHE A 17 -12.50 10.77 2.67
CA PHE A 17 -13.65 10.53 1.80
C PHE A 17 -13.25 10.07 0.40
N ARG A 18 -12.15 10.60 -0.15
CA ARG A 18 -11.66 10.15 -1.47
C ARG A 18 -11.09 8.74 -1.41
N PHE A 19 -10.34 8.38 -0.38
CA PHE A 19 -9.87 7.00 -0.19
C PHE A 19 -11.04 6.03 0.03
N LEU A 20 -12.05 6.43 0.79
CA LEU A 20 -13.27 5.64 0.93
C LEU A 20 -13.95 5.45 -0.45
N ARG A 21 -14.03 6.50 -1.26
CA ARG A 21 -14.58 6.40 -2.63
C ARG A 21 -13.76 5.45 -3.50
N VAL A 22 -12.43 5.52 -3.44
CA VAL A 22 -11.53 4.56 -4.12
C VAL A 22 -11.85 3.13 -3.69
N SER A 23 -11.91 2.88 -2.39
CA SER A 23 -12.20 1.55 -1.85
C SER A 23 -13.56 1.03 -2.33
N LEU A 24 -14.61 1.85 -2.30
CA LEU A 24 -15.95 1.49 -2.77
C LEU A 24 -15.94 1.22 -4.29
N SER A 25 -15.25 2.04 -5.09
CA SER A 25 -15.14 1.85 -6.54
C SER A 25 -14.46 0.52 -6.90
N LEU A 26 -13.54 0.03 -6.06
CA LEU A 26 -12.80 -1.21 -6.30
C LEU A 26 -13.47 -2.47 -5.73
N GLN A 27 -14.44 -2.32 -4.81
CA GLN A 27 -15.15 -3.44 -4.18
C GLN A 27 -16.20 -4.09 -5.08
N MET A 28 -16.64 -3.42 -6.15
CA MET A 28 -17.64 -3.94 -7.08
C MET A 28 -17.02 -5.06 -7.96
N PRO A 29 -17.34 -6.36 -7.74
CA PRO A 29 -16.64 -7.45 -8.41
C PRO A 29 -16.92 -7.52 -9.92
N SER A 30 -18.15 -7.18 -10.33
CA SER A 30 -18.61 -7.32 -11.72
C SER A 30 -18.26 -6.14 -12.60
N HIS A 31 -18.20 -4.94 -12.04
CA HIS A 31 -17.88 -3.71 -12.78
C HIS A 31 -17.08 -2.75 -11.88
N PRO A 32 -15.79 -2.99 -11.68
CA PRO A 32 -14.98 -2.05 -10.91
C PRO A 32 -14.95 -0.71 -11.64
N GLU A 33 -15.33 0.35 -10.96
CA GLU A 33 -15.23 1.72 -11.47
C GLU A 33 -13.78 2.22 -11.46
N THR A 34 -12.93 1.57 -12.26
CA THR A 34 -11.47 1.84 -12.32
C THR A 34 -11.17 3.30 -12.63
N SER A 35 -11.89 3.89 -13.58
CA SER A 35 -11.71 5.31 -13.95
C SER A 35 -12.02 6.24 -12.77
N SER A 36 -13.09 5.96 -12.02
CA SER A 36 -13.45 6.72 -10.82
C SER A 36 -12.40 6.58 -9.72
N ALA A 37 -11.88 5.37 -9.52
CA ALA A 37 -10.81 5.11 -8.56
C ALA A 37 -9.54 5.90 -8.91
N LEU A 38 -9.06 5.82 -10.17
CA LEU A 38 -7.87 6.54 -10.64
C LEU A 38 -8.07 8.06 -10.53
N GLN A 39 -9.22 8.61 -10.92
CA GLN A 39 -9.50 10.04 -10.81
C GLN A 39 -9.42 10.52 -9.36
N ASN A 40 -9.94 9.73 -8.40
CA ASN A 40 -9.84 10.07 -6.99
C ASN A 40 -8.40 9.98 -6.49
N LEU A 41 -7.64 8.94 -6.86
CA LEU A 41 -6.22 8.80 -6.50
C LEU A 41 -5.40 9.97 -7.05
N HIS A 42 -5.52 10.34 -8.32
CA HIS A 42 -4.84 11.49 -8.90
C HIS A 42 -5.21 12.81 -8.19
N SER A 43 -6.48 12.96 -7.80
CA SER A 43 -6.91 14.15 -7.07
C SER A 43 -6.32 14.21 -5.65
N ILE A 44 -6.16 13.05 -4.97
CA ILE A 44 -5.49 12.98 -3.67
C ILE A 44 -4.00 13.27 -3.84
N SER A 45 -3.32 12.65 -4.83
CA SER A 45 -1.90 12.84 -5.11
C SER A 45 -1.57 14.31 -5.38
N ALA A 46 -2.34 14.98 -6.23
CA ALA A 46 -2.17 16.40 -6.52
C ALA A 46 -2.41 17.30 -5.30
N LEU A 47 -3.31 16.91 -4.39
CA LEU A 47 -3.54 17.62 -3.14
C LEU A 47 -2.39 17.37 -2.16
N ALA A 48 -1.94 16.11 -2.02
CA ALA A 48 -0.84 15.71 -1.16
C ALA A 48 0.48 16.40 -1.56
N GLU A 49 0.77 16.49 -2.85
CA GLU A 49 1.93 17.21 -3.37
C GLU A 49 1.89 18.69 -2.98
N ARG A 50 0.76 19.36 -3.17
CA ARG A 50 0.59 20.77 -2.78
C ARG A 50 0.69 21.00 -1.26
N GLN A 51 0.31 20.01 -0.45
CA GLN A 51 0.37 20.09 1.01
C GLN A 51 1.72 19.64 1.57
N GLY A 52 2.53 18.92 0.78
CA GLY A 52 3.77 18.31 1.23
C GLY A 52 3.55 16.98 1.97
N ASP A 53 2.36 16.39 1.88
CA ASP A 53 2.00 15.13 2.56
C ASP A 53 2.56 13.92 1.78
N LYS A 54 3.89 13.70 1.87
CA LYS A 54 4.62 12.69 1.09
C LYS A 54 4.13 11.27 1.36
N ALA A 55 3.77 10.96 2.60
CA ALA A 55 3.24 9.67 3.00
C ALA A 55 1.91 9.35 2.30
N ILE A 56 1.01 10.34 2.19
CA ILE A 56 -0.25 10.21 1.44
C ILE A 56 0.02 10.03 -0.05
N TYR A 57 0.96 10.79 -0.62
CA TYR A 57 1.34 10.67 -2.03
C TYR A 57 1.84 9.25 -2.36
N VAL A 58 2.75 8.70 -1.56
CA VAL A 58 3.28 7.34 -1.74
C VAL A 58 2.18 6.29 -1.60
N THR A 59 1.27 6.46 -0.64
CA THR A 59 0.11 5.57 -0.48
C THR A 59 -0.78 5.59 -1.72
N CYS A 60 -1.05 6.77 -2.28
CA CYS A 60 -1.82 6.91 -3.53
C CYS A 60 -1.13 6.21 -4.70
N ALA A 61 0.17 6.41 -4.88
CA ALA A 61 0.93 5.80 -5.97
C ALA A 61 0.95 4.26 -5.86
N ALA A 62 1.06 3.71 -4.65
CA ALA A 62 0.97 2.27 -4.43
C ALA A 62 -0.42 1.72 -4.80
N LEU A 63 -1.50 2.40 -4.40
CA LEU A 63 -2.86 2.01 -4.77
C LEU A 63 -3.13 2.18 -6.27
N GLU A 64 -2.59 3.21 -6.91
CA GLU A 64 -2.67 3.44 -8.36
C GLU A 64 -2.00 2.29 -9.12
N ALA A 65 -0.80 1.87 -8.72
CA ALA A 65 -0.13 0.71 -9.31
C ALA A 65 -0.97 -0.56 -9.19
N MET A 66 -1.61 -0.79 -8.04
CA MET A 66 -2.50 -1.92 -7.82
C MET A 66 -3.74 -1.87 -8.74
N VAL A 67 -4.31 -0.69 -8.94
CA VAL A 67 -5.46 -0.50 -9.84
C VAL A 67 -5.07 -0.81 -11.29
N HIS A 68 -3.92 -0.32 -11.75
CA HIS A 68 -3.42 -0.61 -13.09
C HIS A 68 -3.15 -2.10 -13.32
N LEU A 69 -2.56 -2.81 -12.36
CA LEU A 69 -2.32 -4.25 -12.46
C LEU A 69 -3.60 -5.09 -12.51
N ARG A 70 -4.71 -4.58 -11.96
CA ARG A 70 -6.03 -5.25 -12.03
C ARG A 70 -6.79 -4.95 -13.32
N THR A 71 -6.41 -3.91 -14.04
CA THR A 71 -7.13 -3.46 -15.23
C THR A 71 -6.48 -4.03 -16.47
N PRO A 72 -7.19 -4.80 -17.30
CA PRO A 72 -6.64 -5.27 -18.55
C PRO A 72 -6.42 -4.10 -19.51
N GLY A 73 -5.21 -4.01 -20.07
CA GLY A 73 -4.85 -2.96 -21.03
C GLY A 73 -3.41 -3.13 -21.48
N SER A 74 -3.10 -2.68 -22.70
CA SER A 74 -1.74 -2.77 -23.26
C SER A 74 -0.71 -2.05 -22.40
N ASP A 75 -1.09 -0.93 -21.80
CA ASP A 75 -0.17 -0.03 -21.11
C ASP A 75 -0.28 -0.17 -19.57
N SER A 76 -1.13 -1.10 -19.08
CA SER A 76 -1.43 -1.22 -17.66
C SER A 76 -0.19 -1.49 -16.80
N ILE A 77 0.71 -2.35 -17.27
CA ILE A 77 1.94 -2.70 -16.55
C ILE A 77 2.89 -1.50 -16.55
N GLU A 78 3.01 -0.79 -17.65
CA GLU A 78 3.85 0.41 -17.74
C GLU A 78 3.36 1.53 -16.81
N GLN A 79 2.04 1.74 -16.75
CA GLN A 79 1.45 2.70 -15.81
C GLN A 79 1.67 2.28 -14.35
N ALA A 80 1.53 1.00 -14.03
CA ALA A 80 1.84 0.47 -12.71
C ALA A 80 3.31 0.71 -12.34
N GLN A 81 4.24 0.45 -13.26
CA GLN A 81 5.67 0.69 -13.04
C GLN A 81 5.99 2.17 -12.84
N ARG A 82 5.34 3.08 -13.58
CA ARG A 82 5.48 4.53 -13.38
C ARG A 82 5.02 4.96 -11.99
N ALA A 83 3.88 4.45 -11.54
CA ALA A 83 3.36 4.74 -10.20
C ALA A 83 4.31 4.21 -9.11
N ILE A 84 4.84 2.97 -9.26
CA ILE A 84 5.84 2.40 -8.35
C ILE A 84 7.11 3.27 -8.32
N ALA A 85 7.61 3.70 -9.48
CA ALA A 85 8.79 4.56 -9.57
C ALA A 85 8.58 5.90 -8.87
N SER A 86 7.40 6.51 -9.04
CA SER A 86 7.03 7.75 -8.33
C SER A 86 7.01 7.56 -6.81
N ALA A 87 6.45 6.45 -6.31
CA ALA A 87 6.47 6.15 -4.89
C ALA A 87 7.90 5.94 -4.36
N ARG A 88 8.72 5.20 -5.10
CA ARG A 88 10.12 4.90 -4.70
C ARG A 88 11.01 6.14 -4.69
N SER A 89 10.73 7.16 -5.50
CA SER A 89 11.49 8.42 -5.49
C SER A 89 11.45 9.14 -4.14
N LEU A 90 10.42 8.88 -3.32
CA LEU A 90 10.25 9.44 -1.98
C LEU A 90 10.58 8.44 -0.85
N GLN A 91 11.10 7.27 -1.15
CA GLN A 91 11.33 6.18 -0.17
C GLN A 91 12.30 6.57 0.96
N LEU A 92 13.20 7.51 0.72
CA LEU A 92 14.18 7.97 1.71
C LEU A 92 13.62 9.03 2.69
N GLU A 93 12.45 9.55 2.43
CA GLU A 93 11.80 10.54 3.31
C GLU A 93 11.37 9.90 4.62
N THR A 94 11.56 10.64 5.73
CA THR A 94 11.30 10.11 7.08
C THR A 94 9.84 9.67 7.25
N SER A 95 8.89 10.47 6.75
CA SER A 95 7.45 10.14 6.83
C SER A 95 7.07 8.90 6.02
N VAL A 96 7.85 8.53 5.00
CA VAL A 96 7.63 7.35 4.16
C VAL A 96 8.28 6.11 4.76
N ARG A 97 9.41 6.24 5.46
CA ARG A 97 10.08 5.11 6.14
C ARG A 97 9.19 4.46 7.19
N ASP A 98 8.30 5.21 7.80
CA ASP A 98 7.34 4.72 8.80
C ASP A 98 6.17 3.94 8.18
N LEU A 99 6.06 3.89 6.84
CA LEU A 99 5.02 3.18 6.08
C LEU A 99 5.44 1.76 5.71
N GLY A 100 5.91 0.95 6.66
CA GLY A 100 6.43 -0.41 6.39
C GLY A 100 5.50 -1.26 5.52
N GLN A 101 4.17 -1.21 5.74
CA GLN A 101 3.19 -1.96 4.97
C GLN A 101 3.07 -1.48 3.51
N VAL A 102 3.14 -0.17 3.28
CA VAL A 102 3.06 0.39 1.93
C VAL A 102 4.34 0.11 1.15
N VAL A 103 5.50 0.18 1.83
CA VAL A 103 6.79 -0.19 1.23
C VAL A 103 6.79 -1.67 0.84
N ALA A 104 6.33 -2.56 1.72
CA ALA A 104 6.18 -3.97 1.39
C ALA A 104 5.24 -4.18 0.18
N LEU A 105 4.09 -3.49 0.14
CA LEU A 105 3.18 -3.55 -1.01
C LEU A 105 3.88 -3.17 -2.31
N LEU A 106 4.70 -2.12 -2.33
CA LEU A 106 5.44 -1.70 -3.52
C LEU A 106 6.34 -2.82 -4.05
N ASP A 107 6.99 -3.61 -3.17
CA ASP A 107 7.82 -4.73 -3.60
C ASP A 107 6.99 -5.89 -4.15
N PHE A 108 5.83 -6.17 -3.58
CA PHE A 108 4.89 -7.15 -4.13
C PHE A 108 4.40 -6.74 -5.53
N LEU A 109 4.02 -5.47 -5.70
CA LEU A 109 3.55 -4.94 -6.98
C LEU A 109 4.65 -4.93 -8.05
N ASP A 110 5.88 -4.58 -7.66
CA ASP A 110 7.03 -4.55 -8.55
C ASP A 110 7.42 -5.96 -9.02
N LEU A 111 7.35 -6.97 -8.12
CA LEU A 111 7.50 -8.36 -8.48
C LEU A 111 6.37 -8.81 -9.43
N ALA A 112 5.11 -8.46 -9.14
CA ALA A 112 3.98 -8.79 -9.99
C ALA A 112 4.11 -8.20 -11.41
N CYS A 113 4.60 -6.96 -11.55
CA CYS A 113 4.92 -6.36 -12.86
C CYS A 113 5.95 -7.21 -13.63
N SER A 114 7.02 -7.66 -12.96
CA SER A 114 8.07 -8.47 -13.63
C SER A 114 7.57 -9.84 -14.04
N LEU A 115 6.67 -10.43 -13.26
CA LEU A 115 6.03 -11.71 -13.61
C LEU A 115 5.11 -11.55 -14.83
N GLN A 116 4.34 -10.49 -14.92
CA GLN A 116 3.46 -10.22 -16.06
C GLN A 116 4.24 -9.86 -17.33
N HIS A 117 5.42 -9.26 -17.20
CA HIS A 117 6.33 -9.02 -18.32
C HIS A 117 7.14 -10.25 -18.77
N TYR A 118 7.04 -11.38 -18.07
CA TYR A 118 7.83 -12.58 -18.33
C TYR A 118 9.35 -12.33 -18.33
N ILE A 119 9.87 -11.55 -17.36
CA ILE A 119 11.30 -11.28 -17.18
C ILE A 119 11.83 -12.06 -15.98
N PRO A 120 12.26 -13.33 -16.15
CA PRO A 120 12.56 -14.24 -15.03
C PRO A 120 13.68 -13.73 -14.10
N ASP A 121 14.74 -13.17 -14.66
CA ASP A 121 15.89 -12.71 -13.87
C ASP A 121 15.54 -11.52 -12.99
N GLN A 122 14.75 -10.58 -13.51
CA GLN A 122 14.24 -9.47 -12.70
C GLN A 122 13.26 -9.96 -11.64
N ALA A 123 12.37 -10.88 -11.99
CA ALA A 123 11.44 -11.46 -11.03
C ALA A 123 12.16 -12.14 -9.86
N LEU A 124 13.24 -12.89 -10.14
CA LEU A 124 14.05 -13.53 -9.10
C LEU A 124 14.75 -12.51 -8.19
N ALA A 125 15.32 -11.44 -8.75
CA ALA A 125 15.96 -10.38 -7.96
C ALA A 125 14.93 -9.67 -7.06
N LYS A 126 13.76 -9.33 -7.60
CA LYS A 126 12.68 -8.67 -6.85
C LYS A 126 12.06 -9.58 -5.80
N MET A 127 11.93 -10.89 -6.09
CA MET A 127 11.52 -11.89 -5.09
C MET A 127 12.46 -11.90 -3.89
N ALA A 128 13.78 -11.85 -4.11
CA ALA A 128 14.74 -11.81 -3.02
C ALA A 128 14.58 -10.54 -2.15
N THR A 129 14.32 -9.39 -2.78
CA THR A 129 14.03 -8.12 -2.07
C THR A 129 12.76 -8.24 -1.22
N MET A 130 11.67 -8.75 -1.80
CA MET A 130 10.41 -8.98 -1.10
C MET A 130 10.60 -9.92 0.10
N GLN A 131 11.32 -11.03 -0.08
CA GLN A 131 11.60 -11.99 1.00
C GLN A 131 12.40 -11.35 2.13
N ALA A 132 13.44 -10.56 1.81
CA ALA A 132 14.25 -9.87 2.81
C ALA A 132 13.41 -8.92 3.68
N ILE A 133 12.43 -8.20 3.10
CA ILE A 133 11.52 -7.35 3.85
C ILE A 133 10.58 -8.18 4.72
N MET A 134 10.06 -9.29 4.21
CA MET A 134 9.21 -10.19 4.98
C MET A 134 9.95 -10.79 6.17
N ASP A 135 11.21 -11.16 6.00
CA ASP A 135 12.06 -11.68 7.09
C ASP A 135 12.33 -10.61 8.15
N GLN A 136 12.53 -9.35 7.77
CA GLN A 136 12.67 -8.23 8.70
C GLN A 136 11.38 -7.94 9.47
N ALA A 137 10.22 -8.12 8.86
CA ALA A 137 8.92 -7.96 9.50
C ALA A 137 8.60 -9.06 10.54
N VAL A 138 9.36 -10.16 10.55
CA VAL A 138 9.28 -11.22 11.59
C VAL A 138 9.92 -10.78 12.91
N LEU A 139 10.74 -9.71 12.92
CA LEU A 139 11.35 -9.21 14.14
C LEU A 139 10.25 -8.75 15.13
N PRO A 140 10.30 -9.25 16.39
CA PRO A 140 9.21 -9.04 17.33
C PRO A 140 9.06 -7.58 17.72
N ASN A 141 7.84 -7.10 17.73
CA ASN A 141 7.36 -5.93 18.46
C ASN A 141 7.33 -4.54 17.81
N LYS A 142 7.43 -4.34 16.50
CA LYS A 142 7.25 -2.98 15.98
C LYS A 142 5.87 -2.65 15.40
N ASP A 143 5.09 -3.62 14.93
CA ASP A 143 3.81 -3.32 14.29
C ASP A 143 2.66 -4.21 14.78
N LYS A 144 2.11 -3.88 15.94
CA LYS A 144 0.83 -4.44 16.39
C LYS A 144 -0.30 -4.16 15.38
N ASP A 145 -0.17 -3.12 14.59
CA ASP A 145 -1.15 -2.74 13.57
C ASP A 145 -1.22 -3.74 12.42
N MET A 146 -0.11 -4.38 12.02
CA MET A 146 -0.14 -5.45 11.01
C MET A 146 -0.94 -6.68 11.45
N ASP A 147 -0.92 -7.02 12.73
CA ASP A 147 -1.69 -8.16 13.23
C ASP A 147 -3.19 -7.87 13.25
N ASN A 148 -3.58 -6.59 13.34
CA ASN A 148 -4.98 -6.15 13.37
C ASN A 148 -5.57 -5.89 11.96
N GLY A 149 -4.81 -6.08 10.89
CA GLY A 149 -5.28 -5.81 9.53
C GLY A 149 -5.54 -4.33 9.26
N THR A 150 -4.77 -3.46 9.89
CA THR A 150 -4.80 -2.01 9.69
C THR A 150 -3.40 -1.45 9.51
N PHE A 151 -3.28 -0.30 8.86
CA PHE A 151 -2.08 0.53 8.88
C PHE A 151 -2.46 2.00 8.99
N THR A 152 -1.52 2.81 9.45
CA THR A 152 -1.75 4.24 9.66
C THR A 152 -0.76 5.06 8.85
N VAL A 153 -1.26 6.14 8.25
CA VAL A 153 -0.45 7.10 7.49
C VAL A 153 -0.39 8.40 8.27
N LEU A 154 0.82 8.84 8.59
CA LEU A 154 1.06 10.09 9.27
C LEU A 154 0.77 11.25 8.33
N LEU A 155 0.04 12.26 8.83
CA LEU A 155 -0.19 13.50 8.13
C LEU A 155 0.85 14.53 8.60
N ASP A 156 1.53 15.18 7.67
CA ASP A 156 2.61 16.12 8.01
C ASP A 156 2.09 17.38 8.73
N ARG A 157 0.80 17.67 8.59
CA ARG A 157 0.16 18.80 9.26
C ARG A 157 -0.97 18.36 10.18
N SER A 158 -0.91 18.83 11.43
CA SER A 158 -1.99 18.61 12.40
C SER A 158 -3.19 19.53 12.13
N SER A 159 -4.39 18.97 12.16
CA SER A 159 -5.64 19.72 12.01
C SER A 159 -6.12 20.46 13.26
N GLY A 160 -5.23 20.76 14.19
CA GLY A 160 -5.55 21.65 15.32
C GLY A 160 -6.42 21.05 16.44
N GLY A 161 -6.48 19.73 16.57
CA GLY A 161 -6.99 19.09 17.80
C GLY A 161 -8.48 18.81 17.89
N GLN A 162 -9.29 19.18 16.91
CA GLN A 162 -10.75 18.94 16.96
C GLN A 162 -11.20 17.60 16.35
N LEU A 163 -10.31 16.86 15.68
CA LEU A 163 -10.70 15.66 14.90
C LEU A 163 -10.81 14.36 15.73
N THR A 164 -10.34 14.33 16.96
CA THR A 164 -10.08 13.07 17.67
C THR A 164 -11.25 12.49 18.47
N ALA A 165 -12.25 13.27 18.80
CA ALA A 165 -13.24 12.83 19.79
C ALA A 165 -14.34 11.90 19.25
N SER A 166 -14.59 11.81 17.92
CA SER A 166 -15.72 11.03 17.38
C SER A 166 -15.56 10.57 15.93
N THR A 167 -14.36 10.22 15.48
CA THR A 167 -14.14 9.81 14.08
C THR A 167 -14.31 8.31 13.82
N GLY A 168 -14.73 7.53 14.83
CA GLY A 168 -14.86 6.07 14.68
C GLY A 168 -13.56 5.35 14.34
N GLY A 169 -12.41 5.90 14.73
CA GLY A 169 -11.09 5.31 14.46
C GLY A 169 -10.48 5.66 13.09
N ILE A 170 -11.17 6.48 12.26
CA ILE A 170 -10.65 6.92 10.96
C ILE A 170 -9.38 7.75 11.15
N PHE A 171 -9.37 8.63 12.15
CA PHE A 171 -8.20 9.40 12.54
C PHE A 171 -7.73 9.00 13.93
N GLN A 172 -6.43 8.91 14.09
CA GLN A 172 -5.76 8.72 15.36
C GLN A 172 -4.78 9.87 15.59
N ARG A 173 -4.55 10.23 16.85
CA ARG A 173 -3.58 11.24 17.20
C ARG A 173 -2.35 10.59 17.83
N THR A 174 -1.17 11.00 17.35
CA THR A 174 0.10 10.57 17.96
C THR A 174 0.35 11.32 19.27
N VAL A 175 1.26 10.80 20.07
CA VAL A 175 1.75 11.47 21.31
C VAL A 175 2.30 12.86 20.99
N ASP A 176 2.92 13.02 19.82
CA ASP A 176 3.50 14.28 19.31
C ASP A 176 2.44 15.28 18.80
N GLY A 177 1.15 14.93 18.90
CA GLY A 177 0.05 15.79 18.47
C GLY A 177 -0.22 15.81 16.98
N ARG A 178 0.45 14.95 16.17
CA ARG A 178 0.19 14.81 14.73
C ARG A 178 -0.99 13.87 14.49
N ASP A 179 -1.71 14.08 13.40
CA ASP A 179 -2.83 13.24 13.01
C ASP A 179 -2.36 12.08 12.14
N ARG A 180 -2.97 10.91 12.32
CA ARG A 180 -2.81 9.73 11.47
C ARG A 180 -4.14 9.35 10.84
N LEU A 181 -4.12 8.99 9.56
CA LEU A 181 -5.25 8.40 8.87
C LEU A 181 -5.12 6.87 8.90
N THR A 182 -6.16 6.19 9.34
CA THR A 182 -6.19 4.73 9.48
C THR A 182 -6.80 4.10 8.23
N PHE A 183 -6.15 3.07 7.71
CA PHE A 183 -6.60 2.27 6.58
C PHE A 183 -6.81 0.82 7.00
N SER A 184 -7.81 0.17 6.41
CA SER A 184 -7.91 -1.29 6.44
C SER A 184 -6.85 -1.91 5.53
N TRP A 185 -6.28 -3.03 5.96
CA TRP A 185 -5.19 -3.69 5.27
C TRP A 185 -5.33 -5.22 5.29
N ILE A 186 -4.45 -5.88 4.59
CA ILE A 186 -4.34 -7.34 4.60
C ILE A 186 -3.77 -7.79 5.96
N HIS A 187 -4.36 -8.79 6.58
CA HIS A 187 -3.80 -9.40 7.78
C HIS A 187 -2.41 -9.98 7.50
N ARG A 188 -1.54 -9.95 8.49
CA ARG A 188 -0.17 -10.45 8.39
C ARG A 188 -0.11 -11.85 7.79
N ARG A 189 -0.95 -12.77 8.25
CA ARG A 189 -1.02 -14.15 7.74
C ARG A 189 -1.30 -14.20 6.23
N ASP A 190 -2.21 -13.37 5.76
CA ASP A 190 -2.60 -13.33 4.34
C ASP A 190 -1.50 -12.70 3.48
N LEU A 191 -0.79 -11.72 4.03
CA LEU A 191 0.38 -11.13 3.39
C LEU A 191 1.51 -12.17 3.21
N TYR A 192 1.80 -12.98 4.24
CA TYR A 192 2.76 -14.08 4.12
C TYR A 192 2.29 -15.15 3.12
N SER A 193 1.01 -15.48 3.10
CA SER A 193 0.45 -16.40 2.11
C SER A 193 0.65 -15.90 0.69
N LEU A 194 0.45 -14.59 0.46
CA LEU A 194 0.72 -13.94 -0.82
C LEU A 194 2.22 -13.97 -1.17
N ALA A 195 3.10 -13.72 -0.19
CA ALA A 195 4.56 -13.79 -0.38
C ALA A 195 4.99 -15.20 -0.80
N TYR A 196 4.50 -16.24 -0.13
CA TYR A 196 4.76 -17.62 -0.51
C TYR A 196 4.23 -17.95 -1.91
N TYR A 197 3.02 -17.51 -2.24
CA TYR A 197 2.45 -17.70 -3.58
C TYR A 197 3.33 -17.07 -4.67
N LEU A 198 3.70 -15.79 -4.53
CA LEU A 198 4.55 -15.11 -5.49
C LEU A 198 5.94 -15.73 -5.58
N SER A 199 6.52 -16.17 -4.45
CA SER A 199 7.79 -16.91 -4.42
C SER A 199 7.70 -18.23 -5.16
N GLY A 200 6.59 -18.96 -5.00
CA GLY A 200 6.31 -20.19 -5.71
C GLY A 200 6.24 -19.96 -7.21
N VAL A 201 5.41 -19.02 -7.65
CA VAL A 201 5.26 -18.70 -9.08
C VAL A 201 6.59 -18.26 -9.70
N THR A 202 7.34 -17.37 -9.01
CA THR A 202 8.65 -16.90 -9.50
C THR A 202 9.66 -18.06 -9.62
N SER A 203 9.67 -18.98 -8.65
CA SER A 203 10.62 -20.11 -8.63
C SER A 203 10.36 -21.15 -9.71
N GLN A 204 9.15 -21.23 -10.28
CA GLN A 204 8.84 -22.14 -11.38
C GLN A 204 9.74 -21.95 -12.62
N PHE A 205 10.24 -20.73 -12.84
CA PHE A 205 11.13 -20.44 -13.97
C PHE A 205 12.50 -21.15 -13.90
N LYS A 206 12.99 -21.48 -12.69
CA LYS A 206 14.34 -22.06 -12.52
C LYS A 206 14.42 -23.28 -11.60
N HIS A 207 13.50 -23.46 -10.66
CA HIS A 207 13.60 -24.45 -9.59
C HIS A 207 12.23 -25.02 -9.18
N GLU A 208 11.72 -26.00 -9.88
CA GLU A 208 10.43 -26.64 -9.60
C GLU A 208 10.27 -27.12 -8.15
N GLY A 209 11.28 -27.78 -7.58
CA GLY A 209 11.23 -28.30 -6.21
C GLY A 209 11.12 -27.18 -5.14
N LYS A 210 11.72 -26.01 -5.37
CA LYS A 210 11.55 -24.85 -4.49
C LYS A 210 10.18 -24.24 -4.65
N ALA A 211 9.65 -24.17 -5.87
CA ALA A 211 8.31 -23.66 -6.16
C ALA A 211 7.25 -24.44 -5.38
N GLU A 212 7.30 -25.77 -5.44
CA GLU A 212 6.38 -26.63 -4.70
C GLU A 212 6.44 -26.40 -3.20
N ASN A 213 7.64 -26.26 -2.63
CA ASN A 213 7.81 -26.00 -1.20
C ASN A 213 7.18 -24.66 -0.79
N TYR A 214 7.40 -23.58 -1.54
CA TYR A 214 6.78 -22.28 -1.25
C TYR A 214 5.25 -22.38 -1.31
N LEU A 215 4.68 -22.98 -2.33
CA LEU A 215 3.23 -23.14 -2.48
C LEU A 215 2.65 -24.00 -1.34
N ARG A 216 3.35 -25.04 -0.91
CA ARG A 216 2.95 -25.90 0.21
C ARG A 216 2.93 -25.12 1.52
N GLU A 217 3.96 -24.32 1.81
CA GLU A 217 3.99 -23.48 3.02
C GLU A 217 2.88 -22.40 3.01
N GLY A 218 2.65 -21.77 1.88
CA GLY A 218 1.53 -20.84 1.72
C GLY A 218 0.17 -21.49 2.01
N LEU A 219 -0.05 -22.71 1.49
CA LEU A 219 -1.27 -23.47 1.76
C LEU A 219 -1.45 -23.84 3.23
N LYS A 220 -0.37 -24.17 3.96
CA LYS A 220 -0.43 -24.41 5.40
C LYS A 220 -0.92 -23.18 6.15
N LEU A 221 -0.42 -22.00 5.80
CA LEU A 221 -0.86 -20.75 6.42
C LEU A 221 -2.35 -20.49 6.19
N ILE A 222 -2.85 -20.68 4.97
CA ILE A 222 -4.27 -20.50 4.64
C ILE A 222 -5.15 -21.47 5.43
N ARG A 223 -4.71 -22.71 5.60
CA ARG A 223 -5.48 -23.75 6.31
C ARG A 223 -5.39 -23.64 7.83
N GLY A 224 -4.54 -22.77 8.37
CA GLY A 224 -4.35 -22.60 9.80
C GLY A 224 -3.68 -23.80 10.49
N LYS A 225 -2.86 -24.55 9.75
CA LYS A 225 -2.14 -25.74 10.23
C LYS A 225 -0.64 -25.47 10.27
#